data_21d6e9f7bceb1adfb25950c4a489f564
#
_entry.id   21d6e9f7bceb1adfb25950c4a489f564
#
_cell.length_a   1.000
_cell.length_b   1.000
_cell.length_c   1.000
_cell.angle_alpha   90.00
_cell.angle_beta   90.00
_cell.angle_gamma   90.00
#
_symmetry.space_group_name_H-M   'P 1'
#
loop_
_entity.id
_entity.type
_entity.pdbx_description
1 polymer ?
#
loop_
_entity_poly.entity_id
_entity_poly.type
_entity_poly.pdbx_seq_one_letter_code
_entity_poly.pdbx_strand_id
1 'polypeptide(L)'
;VSENPRRRRTIARHGQLESPSTVSQLLKFIAIGLAVVLVSGLGVGAYVFYDLSSTVSANAVELEGQEAVPPDIGEYEGGFNLVLTGVDTCEEKYADLFGDRCTGSDAEGTLNDVNLLVHVSQEPRRITVVSFPRDLMLPIPECVDEDGNTHSAMSKQPLNVAYTDGGLNCVVKTISELTDQEVQFAASVTFGGVIEITNAIGGVDVCLANPIKDRYTGLDMAAGTHTVEGLQALQFLRTRHGVGDGSDLGRIGNQQQYMSSLARKMISGEVLGNVPVMLKLANTALNNLEASTSLANNPMTLVQIALAVKSVPFEDIVFVQYPTGADSANPNKVVPNYQAATALWEAIEQNAQLQITHQNNSNDGVVVQEPTTPVEETPVDPSATPDPAATPDNVVALPDSIKGNSAAQETCSNGNVR
;
A
#
# COMPACT_ATOMS: atom_id res chain seq x y z
N VAL A 1 60.34 -86.51 -40.09
CA VAL A 1 59.46 -86.10 -38.96
C VAL A 1 59.25 -84.58 -39.07
N SER A 2 58.12 -84.20 -39.53
CA SER A 2 57.72 -82.81 -39.75
C SER A 2 56.83 -82.34 -38.56
N GLU A 3 57.30 -81.38 -37.75
CA GLU A 3 56.52 -80.75 -36.72
C GLU A 3 55.73 -79.55 -37.28
N ASN A 4 54.46 -79.62 -37.13
CA ASN A 4 53.50 -78.59 -37.58
C ASN A 4 53.26 -77.59 -36.50
N PRO A 5 53.59 -76.28 -36.66
CA PRO A 5 53.36 -75.28 -35.59
C PRO A 5 51.85 -74.92 -35.48
N ARG A 6 51.28 -75.26 -34.35
CA ARG A 6 49.91 -74.87 -33.98
C ARG A 6 49.77 -73.32 -33.91
N ARG A 7 49.07 -72.75 -34.88
CA ARG A 7 48.62 -71.34 -34.81
C ARG A 7 47.72 -71.13 -33.59
N ARG A 8 48.17 -70.34 -32.63
CA ARG A 8 47.35 -69.89 -31.59
C ARG A 8 46.34 -68.89 -32.18
N ARG A 9 45.05 -69.23 -32.15
CA ARG A 9 43.95 -68.31 -32.40
C ARG A 9 43.86 -67.32 -31.24
N THR A 10 44.17 -66.08 -31.47
CA THR A 10 43.86 -64.97 -30.61
C THR A 10 42.35 -64.73 -30.66
N ILE A 11 41.63 -65.14 -29.63
CA ILE A 11 40.20 -64.79 -29.43
C ILE A 11 40.21 -63.35 -28.89
N ALA A 12 39.85 -62.39 -29.73
CA ALA A 12 39.53 -61.05 -29.28
C ALA A 12 38.32 -61.15 -28.40
N ARG A 13 38.48 -60.99 -27.07
CA ARG A 13 37.35 -60.80 -26.15
C ARG A 13 36.86 -59.40 -26.38
N HIS A 14 35.81 -59.19 -27.16
CA HIS A 14 34.99 -57.98 -27.12
C HIS A 14 34.32 -57.97 -25.73
N GLY A 15 34.81 -57.15 -24.85
CA GLY A 15 34.11 -56.86 -23.59
C GLY A 15 32.71 -56.42 -23.96
N GLN A 16 31.69 -57.13 -23.50
CA GLN A 16 30.34 -56.68 -23.58
C GLN A 16 30.27 -55.45 -22.66
N LEU A 17 30.12 -54.27 -23.25
CA LEU A 17 29.72 -53.07 -22.51
C LEU A 17 28.33 -53.37 -21.95
N GLU A 18 28.21 -53.48 -20.63
CA GLU A 18 26.92 -53.60 -19.96
C GLU A 18 26.08 -52.40 -20.38
N SER A 19 25.01 -52.63 -21.13
CA SER A 19 24.07 -51.54 -21.42
C SER A 19 23.36 -51.19 -20.12
N PRO A 20 23.38 -49.89 -19.72
CA PRO A 20 22.67 -49.50 -18.52
C PRO A 20 21.19 -49.82 -18.64
N SER A 21 20.56 -50.29 -17.54
CA SER A 21 19.15 -50.65 -17.53
C SER A 21 18.27 -49.47 -17.97
N THR A 22 17.20 -49.72 -18.68
CA THR A 22 16.28 -48.71 -19.21
C THR A 22 15.75 -47.80 -18.09
N VAL A 23 15.53 -48.37 -16.90
CA VAL A 23 15.12 -47.63 -15.69
C VAL A 23 16.20 -46.64 -15.22
N SER A 24 17.48 -47.06 -15.22
CA SER A 24 18.62 -46.20 -14.86
C SER A 24 18.79 -45.04 -15.85
N GLN A 25 18.57 -45.28 -17.14
CA GLN A 25 18.60 -44.21 -18.15
C GLN A 25 17.44 -43.24 -17.97
N LEU A 26 16.23 -43.76 -17.75
CA LEU A 26 15.03 -42.92 -17.48
C LEU A 26 15.22 -42.03 -16.25
N LEU A 27 15.71 -42.59 -15.14
CA LEU A 27 16.00 -41.83 -13.94
C LEU A 27 17.06 -40.74 -14.13
N LYS A 28 18.10 -41.02 -14.95
CA LYS A 28 19.12 -40.00 -15.31
C LYS A 28 18.51 -38.84 -16.13
N PHE A 29 17.66 -39.17 -17.12
CA PHE A 29 17.01 -38.14 -17.91
C PHE A 29 16.02 -37.28 -17.06
N ILE A 30 15.27 -37.90 -16.14
CA ILE A 30 14.41 -37.19 -15.19
C ILE A 30 15.25 -36.31 -14.29
N ALA A 31 16.37 -36.82 -13.73
CA ALA A 31 17.25 -36.01 -12.86
C ALA A 31 17.89 -34.84 -13.61
N ILE A 32 18.32 -35.03 -14.85
CA ILE A 32 18.86 -33.95 -15.69
C ILE A 32 17.75 -32.93 -16.00
N GLY A 33 16.54 -33.38 -16.36
CA GLY A 33 15.41 -32.50 -16.62
C GLY A 33 15.05 -31.67 -15.39
N LEU A 34 15.01 -32.29 -14.22
CA LEU A 34 14.74 -31.59 -12.95
C LEU A 34 15.85 -30.59 -12.58
N ALA A 35 17.12 -30.94 -12.80
CA ALA A 35 18.26 -30.05 -12.61
C ALA A 35 18.20 -28.84 -13.57
N VAL A 36 17.83 -29.02 -14.83
CA VAL A 36 17.68 -27.96 -15.81
C VAL A 36 16.53 -27.03 -15.39
N VAL A 37 15.37 -27.56 -14.94
CA VAL A 37 14.25 -26.77 -14.45
C VAL A 37 14.64 -25.97 -13.21
N LEU A 38 15.35 -26.57 -12.27
CA LEU A 38 15.84 -25.88 -11.05
C LEU A 38 16.84 -24.78 -11.38
N VAL A 39 17.83 -25.06 -12.23
CA VAL A 39 18.84 -24.04 -12.61
C VAL A 39 18.20 -22.92 -13.42
N SER A 40 17.28 -23.25 -14.33
CA SER A 40 16.55 -22.23 -15.09
C SER A 40 15.64 -21.41 -14.19
N GLY A 41 14.95 -22.05 -13.25
CA GLY A 41 14.09 -21.35 -12.28
C GLY A 41 14.89 -20.41 -11.36
N LEU A 42 16.05 -20.86 -10.86
CA LEU A 42 16.95 -20.03 -10.08
C LEU A 42 17.56 -18.89 -10.91
N GLY A 43 17.95 -19.17 -12.16
CA GLY A 43 18.50 -18.17 -13.08
C GLY A 43 17.51 -17.08 -13.44
N VAL A 44 16.27 -17.46 -13.75
CA VAL A 44 15.17 -16.50 -14.02
C VAL A 44 14.83 -15.73 -12.76
N GLY A 45 14.73 -16.40 -11.60
CA GLY A 45 14.48 -15.74 -10.32
C GLY A 45 15.56 -14.71 -9.96
N ALA A 46 16.83 -15.06 -10.12
CA ALA A 46 17.94 -14.14 -9.88
C ALA A 46 17.96 -12.97 -10.88
N TYR A 47 17.63 -13.23 -12.16
CA TYR A 47 17.55 -12.18 -13.17
C TYR A 47 16.40 -11.20 -12.87
N VAL A 48 15.21 -11.71 -12.56
CA VAL A 48 14.04 -10.89 -12.19
C VAL A 48 14.35 -10.06 -10.92
N PHE A 49 14.98 -10.68 -9.93
CA PHE A 49 15.39 -9.98 -8.70
C PHE A 49 16.40 -8.86 -8.99
N TYR A 50 17.40 -9.14 -9.83
CA TYR A 50 18.41 -8.14 -10.22
C TYR A 50 17.80 -6.99 -11.03
N ASP A 51 16.96 -7.30 -12.02
CA ASP A 51 16.26 -6.32 -12.85
C ASP A 51 15.33 -5.43 -11.99
N LEU A 52 14.56 -6.06 -11.09
CA LEU A 52 13.71 -5.38 -10.13
C LEU A 52 14.50 -4.41 -9.24
N SER A 53 15.60 -4.87 -8.64
CA SER A 53 16.41 -4.05 -7.73
C SER A 53 17.08 -2.87 -8.45
N SER A 54 17.53 -3.06 -9.69
CA SER A 54 18.18 -2.00 -10.47
C SER A 54 17.21 -0.89 -10.88
N THR A 55 15.99 -1.23 -11.23
CA THR A 55 14.95 -0.28 -11.64
C THR A 55 14.49 0.58 -10.45
N VAL A 56 14.32 -0.03 -9.28
CA VAL A 56 13.89 0.68 -8.06
C VAL A 56 14.98 1.62 -7.57
N SER A 57 16.24 1.18 -7.56
CA SER A 57 17.37 2.01 -7.11
C SER A 57 17.60 3.24 -8.01
N ALA A 58 17.20 3.18 -9.27
CA ALA A 58 17.37 4.30 -10.21
C ALA A 58 16.43 5.49 -9.92
N ASN A 59 15.30 5.24 -9.25
CA ASN A 59 14.27 6.25 -8.93
C ASN A 59 14.13 6.47 -7.41
N ALA A 60 15.17 6.14 -6.63
CA ALA A 60 15.11 6.18 -5.18
C ALA A 60 15.38 7.59 -4.63
N VAL A 61 14.58 8.03 -3.67
CA VAL A 61 14.73 9.30 -2.94
C VAL A 61 15.38 9.06 -1.59
N GLU A 62 16.41 9.83 -1.25
CA GLU A 62 17.06 9.79 0.06
C GLU A 62 16.29 10.66 1.05
N LEU A 63 15.86 10.05 2.17
CA LEU A 63 15.19 10.77 3.25
C LEU A 63 16.21 11.23 4.28
N GLU A 64 16.10 12.48 4.74
CA GLU A 64 17.00 13.03 5.74
C GLU A 64 16.83 12.33 7.10
N GLY A 65 17.93 11.89 7.71
CA GLY A 65 17.96 11.33 9.06
C GLY A 65 17.68 9.84 9.19
N GLN A 66 17.62 9.08 8.10
CA GLN A 66 17.36 7.64 8.16
C GLN A 66 18.56 6.79 8.59
N GLU A 67 18.31 5.84 9.49
CA GLU A 67 19.26 4.75 9.79
C GLU A 67 19.13 3.60 8.78
N ALA A 68 20.24 2.88 8.53
CA ALA A 68 20.24 1.73 7.62
C ALA A 68 19.40 0.57 8.18
N VAL A 69 18.47 0.05 7.39
CA VAL A 69 17.62 -1.10 7.76
C VAL A 69 18.46 -2.39 7.77
N PRO A 70 18.39 -3.22 8.83
CA PRO A 70 19.14 -4.48 8.90
C PRO A 70 18.69 -5.50 7.84
N PRO A 71 19.59 -6.29 7.25
CA PRO A 71 19.23 -7.34 6.30
C PRO A 71 18.88 -8.64 7.02
N ASP A 72 17.62 -8.86 7.40
CA ASP A 72 17.18 -10.15 7.94
C ASP A 72 16.02 -10.75 7.14
N ILE A 73 15.96 -12.10 7.07
CA ILE A 73 14.92 -12.84 6.34
C ILE A 73 13.80 -13.19 7.34
N GLY A 74 13.00 -12.21 7.72
CA GLY A 74 11.88 -12.38 8.65
C GLY A 74 10.81 -11.33 8.42
N GLU A 75 9.84 -11.26 9.30
CA GLU A 75 8.97 -10.08 9.40
C GLU A 75 9.81 -8.87 9.78
N TYR A 76 9.41 -7.68 9.32
CA TYR A 76 10.08 -6.46 9.77
C TYR A 76 9.99 -6.36 11.29
N GLU A 77 11.15 -6.32 11.95
CA GLU A 77 11.22 -6.23 13.42
C GLU A 77 10.91 -4.81 13.89
N GLY A 78 10.14 -4.70 14.96
CA GLY A 78 9.73 -3.41 15.51
C GLY A 78 8.57 -2.76 14.77
N GLY A 79 8.24 -1.52 15.16
CA GLY A 79 7.28 -0.66 14.48
C GLY A 79 7.96 0.18 13.41
N PHE A 80 7.17 0.72 12.46
CA PHE A 80 7.67 1.66 11.46
C PHE A 80 6.57 2.59 10.98
N ASN A 81 6.98 3.72 10.42
CA ASN A 81 6.13 4.67 9.74
C ASN A 81 6.47 4.72 8.25
N LEU A 82 5.45 4.68 7.40
CA LEU A 82 5.55 4.80 5.96
C LEU A 82 4.67 5.96 5.48
N VAL A 83 5.25 6.96 4.83
CA VAL A 83 4.48 8.01 4.16
C VAL A 83 4.18 7.58 2.73
N LEU A 84 2.91 7.64 2.35
CA LEU A 84 2.45 7.38 0.99
C LEU A 84 1.81 8.66 0.44
N THR A 85 2.27 9.11 -0.73
CA THR A 85 1.69 10.26 -1.42
C THR A 85 1.11 9.85 -2.76
N GLY A 86 -0.01 10.46 -3.14
CA GLY A 86 -0.57 10.36 -4.48
C GLY A 86 -0.39 11.69 -5.21
N VAL A 87 0.26 11.66 -6.37
CA VAL A 87 0.63 12.86 -7.13
C VAL A 87 -0.05 12.91 -8.49
N ASP A 88 -0.32 14.13 -8.93
CA ASP A 88 -1.05 14.39 -10.17
C ASP A 88 -0.12 14.71 -11.36
N THR A 89 1.05 14.10 -11.37
CA THR A 89 2.03 14.23 -12.45
C THR A 89 1.43 13.83 -13.80
N CYS A 90 1.68 14.65 -14.81
CA CYS A 90 1.24 14.40 -16.18
C CYS A 90 2.18 13.44 -16.90
N GLU A 91 1.84 12.17 -16.88
CA GLU A 91 2.55 11.15 -17.64
C GLU A 91 2.09 11.15 -19.11
N GLU A 92 3.04 11.17 -20.05
CA GLU A 92 2.76 11.20 -21.50
C GLU A 92 1.76 10.13 -21.94
N LYS A 93 1.89 8.91 -21.40
CA LYS A 93 0.98 7.78 -21.68
C LYS A 93 -0.48 8.05 -21.34
N TYR A 94 -0.75 8.89 -20.36
CA TYR A 94 -2.10 9.16 -19.84
C TYR A 94 -2.55 10.61 -20.02
N ALA A 95 -1.74 11.46 -20.65
CA ALA A 95 -2.01 12.89 -20.80
C ALA A 95 -3.41 13.17 -21.41
N ASP A 96 -3.79 12.41 -22.43
CA ASP A 96 -5.10 12.53 -23.07
C ASP A 96 -6.29 12.22 -22.14
N LEU A 97 -6.08 11.36 -21.12
CA LEU A 97 -7.12 11.00 -20.16
C LEU A 97 -7.36 12.10 -19.12
N PHE A 98 -6.38 12.97 -18.90
CA PHE A 98 -6.43 14.03 -17.88
C PHE A 98 -6.78 15.41 -18.48
N GLY A 99 -6.92 15.49 -19.80
CA GLY A 99 -7.40 16.66 -20.52
C GLY A 99 -6.62 17.93 -20.18
N ASP A 100 -7.34 19.02 -19.88
CA ASP A 100 -6.76 20.35 -19.62
C ASP A 100 -5.71 20.35 -18.51
N ARG A 101 -5.74 19.41 -17.54
CA ARG A 101 -4.73 19.28 -16.49
C ARG A 101 -3.34 18.97 -17.06
N CYS A 102 -3.27 18.20 -18.17
CA CYS A 102 -2.01 17.80 -18.79
C CYS A 102 -1.72 18.49 -20.12
N THR A 103 -2.70 19.18 -20.72
CA THR A 103 -2.57 19.87 -22.03
C THR A 103 -2.76 21.38 -21.92
N GLY A 104 -3.25 21.88 -20.77
CA GLY A 104 -3.52 23.30 -20.52
C GLY A 104 -2.36 24.06 -19.86
N SER A 105 -2.67 25.27 -19.40
CA SER A 105 -1.72 26.13 -18.64
C SER A 105 -1.28 25.54 -17.29
N ASP A 106 -2.03 24.56 -16.78
CA ASP A 106 -1.79 23.89 -15.49
C ASP A 106 -0.97 22.59 -15.65
N ALA A 107 -0.46 22.34 -16.86
CA ALA A 107 0.34 21.14 -17.15
C ALA A 107 1.70 21.13 -16.45
N GLU A 108 2.19 22.30 -16.04
CA GLU A 108 3.44 22.45 -15.31
C GLU A 108 3.17 22.35 -13.79
N GLY A 109 4.03 21.61 -13.09
CA GLY A 109 3.98 21.39 -11.64
C GLY A 109 3.24 20.10 -11.25
N THR A 110 3.67 19.55 -10.15
CA THR A 110 3.10 18.35 -9.53
C THR A 110 2.60 18.69 -8.13
N LEU A 111 1.36 18.31 -7.85
CA LEU A 111 0.76 18.47 -6.53
C LEU A 111 0.48 17.09 -5.93
N ASN A 112 0.68 16.97 -4.64
CA ASN A 112 0.26 15.77 -3.94
C ASN A 112 -1.18 15.91 -3.43
N ASP A 113 -2.05 15.16 -4.06
CA ASP A 113 -3.49 15.15 -3.76
C ASP A 113 -3.88 14.21 -2.61
N VAL A 114 -3.05 13.24 -2.32
CA VAL A 114 -3.23 12.24 -1.25
C VAL A 114 -1.97 12.22 -0.39
N ASN A 115 -2.18 12.26 0.92
CA ASN A 115 -1.10 12.15 1.91
C ASN A 115 -1.54 11.21 3.02
N LEU A 116 -0.83 10.12 3.17
CA LEU A 116 -1.09 9.09 4.17
C LEU A 116 0.17 8.84 5.00
N LEU A 117 0.00 8.74 6.32
CA LEU A 117 1.00 8.13 7.19
C LEU A 117 0.47 6.77 7.63
N VAL A 118 1.15 5.72 7.25
CA VAL A 118 0.87 4.34 7.67
C VAL A 118 1.79 4.02 8.85
N HIS A 119 1.21 3.98 10.04
CA HIS A 119 1.90 3.54 11.24
C HIS A 119 1.65 2.04 11.45
N VAL A 120 2.71 1.27 11.55
CA VAL A 120 2.67 -0.16 11.93
C VAL A 120 3.36 -0.30 13.27
N SER A 121 2.62 -0.71 14.29
CA SER A 121 3.15 -0.83 15.65
C SER A 121 4.07 -2.04 15.82
N GLN A 122 4.77 -2.09 16.94
CA GLN A 122 5.36 -3.32 17.47
C GLN A 122 4.26 -4.29 17.90
N GLU A 123 4.66 -5.48 18.39
CA GLU A 123 3.71 -6.45 18.91
C GLU A 123 2.95 -5.96 20.18
N PRO A 124 1.63 -6.17 20.24
CA PRO A 124 0.75 -6.71 19.20
C PRO A 124 0.66 -5.75 18.00
N ARG A 125 0.79 -6.28 16.77
CA ARG A 125 0.80 -5.44 15.57
C ARG A 125 -0.56 -4.84 15.29
N ARG A 126 -0.57 -3.52 15.11
CA ARG A 126 -1.70 -2.72 14.67
C ARG A 126 -1.29 -1.81 13.55
N ILE A 127 -2.22 -1.51 12.67
CA ILE A 127 -1.99 -0.61 11.53
C ILE A 127 -2.93 0.58 11.67
N THR A 128 -2.37 1.77 11.78
CA THR A 128 -3.14 3.01 11.72
C THR A 128 -2.75 3.80 10.49
N VAL A 129 -3.70 4.04 9.60
CA VAL A 129 -3.51 4.86 8.40
C VAL A 129 -4.13 6.22 8.65
N VAL A 130 -3.29 7.25 8.77
CA VAL A 130 -3.72 8.63 9.00
C VAL A 130 -3.71 9.40 7.68
N SER A 131 -4.87 9.88 7.23
CA SER A 131 -5.03 10.66 6.01
C SER A 131 -4.96 12.15 6.31
N PHE A 132 -4.05 12.88 5.69
CA PHE A 132 -3.90 14.33 5.81
C PHE A 132 -4.58 15.04 4.64
N PRO A 133 -5.50 15.98 4.89
CA PRO A 133 -6.09 16.76 3.81
C PRO A 133 -5.01 17.56 3.04
N ARG A 134 -5.06 17.55 1.72
CA ARG A 134 -4.13 18.32 0.88
C ARG A 134 -4.20 19.82 1.16
N ASP A 135 -5.38 20.30 1.59
CA ASP A 135 -5.69 21.69 1.91
C ASP A 135 -5.42 22.05 3.38
N LEU A 136 -4.68 21.18 4.11
CA LEU A 136 -4.27 21.41 5.50
C LEU A 136 -3.23 22.52 5.56
N MET A 137 -3.57 23.64 6.16
CA MET A 137 -2.71 24.81 6.31
C MET A 137 -1.78 24.64 7.51
N LEU A 138 -0.47 24.54 7.24
CA LEU A 138 0.55 24.28 8.26
C LEU A 138 1.89 24.93 7.86
N PRO A 139 2.87 25.05 8.78
CA PRO A 139 4.22 25.40 8.42
C PRO A 139 4.84 24.31 7.54
N ILE A 140 5.53 24.72 6.48
CA ILE A 140 6.40 23.83 5.68
C ILE A 140 7.84 24.18 6.03
N PRO A 141 8.69 23.22 6.43
CA PRO A 141 10.09 23.47 6.78
C PRO A 141 10.91 23.87 5.55
N GLU A 142 12.13 24.31 5.78
CA GLU A 142 13.11 24.44 4.70
C GLU A 142 13.36 23.08 4.08
N CYS A 143 13.25 22.98 2.75
CA CYS A 143 13.40 21.74 2.00
C CYS A 143 14.46 21.91 0.91
N VAL A 144 15.07 20.80 0.51
CA VAL A 144 15.98 20.73 -0.64
C VAL A 144 15.34 19.86 -1.70
N ASP A 145 15.24 20.37 -2.94
CA ASP A 145 14.72 19.60 -4.07
C ASP A 145 15.77 18.62 -4.64
N GLU A 146 15.36 17.81 -5.61
CA GLU A 146 16.22 16.81 -6.26
C GLU A 146 17.41 17.42 -7.02
N ASP A 147 17.28 18.70 -7.46
CA ASP A 147 18.33 19.45 -8.13
C ASP A 147 19.31 20.10 -7.14
N GLY A 148 19.06 19.97 -5.84
CA GLY A 148 19.86 20.54 -4.77
C GLY A 148 19.55 22.01 -4.46
N ASN A 149 18.43 22.56 -4.96
CA ASN A 149 18.02 23.91 -4.62
C ASN A 149 17.31 23.92 -3.26
N THR A 150 17.61 24.93 -2.46
CA THR A 150 16.99 25.13 -1.15
C THR A 150 15.77 26.01 -1.26
N HIS A 151 14.62 25.51 -0.79
CA HIS A 151 13.37 26.23 -0.65
C HIS A 151 13.19 26.65 0.80
N SER A 152 13.06 27.94 1.03
CA SER A 152 12.97 28.49 2.39
C SER A 152 11.70 28.06 3.10
N ALA A 153 11.77 27.89 4.42
CA ALA A 153 10.63 27.54 5.24
C ALA A 153 9.47 28.54 5.09
N MET A 154 8.25 28.03 5.08
CA MET A 154 7.03 28.81 4.98
C MET A 154 6.18 28.65 6.24
N SER A 155 5.66 29.75 6.76
CA SER A 155 4.93 29.74 8.05
C SER A 155 3.52 29.16 7.98
N LYS A 156 2.86 29.22 6.81
CA LYS A 156 1.49 28.70 6.63
C LYS A 156 1.20 28.52 5.13
N GLN A 157 1.22 27.29 4.67
CA GLN A 157 0.84 26.89 3.31
C GLN A 157 0.01 25.61 3.34
N PRO A 158 -0.76 25.31 2.30
CA PRO A 158 -1.42 24.01 2.19
C PRO A 158 -0.38 22.89 1.98
N LEU A 159 -0.61 21.74 2.60
CA LEU A 159 0.31 20.58 2.59
C LEU A 159 0.74 20.17 1.18
N ASN A 160 -0.15 20.29 0.18
CA ASN A 160 0.15 19.89 -1.20
C ASN A 160 1.25 20.74 -1.87
N VAL A 161 1.61 21.87 -1.31
CA VAL A 161 2.74 22.70 -1.81
C VAL A 161 4.09 22.08 -1.45
N ALA A 162 4.18 21.32 -0.36
CA ALA A 162 5.42 20.68 0.07
C ALA A 162 6.04 19.79 -1.02
N TYR A 163 5.21 19.08 -1.80
CA TYR A 163 5.71 18.25 -2.90
C TYR A 163 6.29 19.10 -4.05
N THR A 164 5.66 20.23 -4.37
CA THR A 164 6.15 21.15 -5.42
C THR A 164 7.52 21.73 -5.06
N ASP A 165 7.76 22.01 -3.77
CA ASP A 165 8.97 22.68 -3.31
C ASP A 165 10.17 21.74 -3.07
N GLY A 166 9.92 20.47 -2.74
CA GLY A 166 11.02 19.57 -2.40
C GLY A 166 10.65 18.09 -2.53
N GLY A 167 9.67 17.77 -3.39
CA GLY A 167 9.30 16.38 -3.70
C GLY A 167 8.84 15.60 -2.48
N LEU A 168 9.00 14.28 -2.56
CA LEU A 168 8.61 13.34 -1.52
C LEU A 168 9.30 13.62 -0.18
N ASN A 169 10.59 14.01 -0.21
CA ASN A 169 11.36 14.30 1.01
C ASN A 169 10.74 15.47 1.81
N CYS A 170 10.32 16.54 1.14
CA CYS A 170 9.68 17.69 1.79
C CYS A 170 8.34 17.34 2.43
N VAL A 171 7.53 16.51 1.77
CA VAL A 171 6.27 16.00 2.34
C VAL A 171 6.55 15.18 3.60
N VAL A 172 7.52 14.27 3.55
CA VAL A 172 7.93 13.46 4.71
C VAL A 172 8.35 14.34 5.87
N LYS A 173 9.25 15.30 5.63
CA LYS A 173 9.74 16.22 6.64
C LYS A 173 8.60 17.05 7.25
N THR A 174 7.68 17.55 6.42
CA THR A 174 6.52 18.32 6.87
C THR A 174 5.57 17.49 7.74
N ILE A 175 5.30 16.24 7.36
CA ILE A 175 4.45 15.33 8.13
C ILE A 175 5.15 14.92 9.43
N SER A 176 6.44 14.61 9.38
CA SER A 176 7.24 14.27 10.56
C SER A 176 7.23 15.41 11.60
N GLU A 177 7.47 16.66 11.17
CA GLU A 177 7.40 17.81 12.06
C GLU A 177 6.00 18.09 12.62
N LEU A 178 4.94 17.84 11.82
CA LEU A 178 3.55 18.00 12.29
C LEU A 178 3.17 16.97 13.36
N THR A 179 3.68 15.75 13.24
CA THR A 179 3.23 14.58 14.02
C THR A 179 4.20 14.18 15.12
N ASP A 180 5.42 14.71 15.11
CA ASP A 180 6.56 14.28 15.94
C ASP A 180 6.86 12.77 15.76
N GLN A 181 6.57 12.23 14.57
CA GLN A 181 6.81 10.84 14.23
C GLN A 181 8.01 10.71 13.28
N GLU A 182 8.93 9.82 13.61
CA GLU A 182 10.01 9.43 12.70
C GLU A 182 9.45 8.58 11.55
N VAL A 183 9.84 8.89 10.31
CA VAL A 183 9.37 8.21 9.10
C VAL A 183 10.51 7.39 8.49
N GLN A 184 10.41 6.07 8.55
CA GLN A 184 11.44 5.15 8.04
C GLN A 184 11.32 4.91 6.53
N PHE A 185 10.10 4.98 5.99
CA PHE A 185 9.82 4.67 4.59
C PHE A 185 8.92 5.72 3.95
N ALA A 186 9.12 5.94 2.66
CA ALA A 186 8.21 6.77 1.89
C ALA A 186 8.07 6.27 0.46
N ALA A 187 6.90 6.49 -0.13
CA ALA A 187 6.66 6.25 -1.54
C ALA A 187 5.63 7.25 -2.10
N SER A 188 5.81 7.59 -3.37
CA SER A 188 4.90 8.42 -4.16
C SER A 188 4.33 7.60 -5.32
N VAL A 189 3.03 7.72 -5.59
CA VAL A 189 2.35 7.06 -6.70
C VAL A 189 1.68 8.10 -7.60
N THR A 190 1.92 7.99 -8.90
CA THR A 190 1.28 8.83 -9.90
C THR A 190 -0.14 8.35 -10.23
N PHE A 191 -0.91 9.14 -10.94
CA PHE A 191 -2.22 8.71 -11.41
C PHE A 191 -2.13 7.51 -12.36
N GLY A 192 -1.12 7.47 -13.23
CA GLY A 192 -0.85 6.31 -14.07
C GLY A 192 -0.47 5.08 -13.25
N GLY A 193 0.32 5.27 -12.20
CA GLY A 193 0.68 4.23 -11.24
C GLY A 193 -0.55 3.60 -10.58
N VAL A 194 -1.54 4.40 -10.17
CA VAL A 194 -2.81 3.89 -9.62
C VAL A 194 -3.55 3.02 -10.65
N ILE A 195 -3.59 3.46 -11.93
CA ILE A 195 -4.22 2.69 -13.01
C ILE A 195 -3.53 1.33 -13.16
N GLU A 196 -2.20 1.32 -13.25
CA GLU A 196 -1.43 0.09 -13.46
C GLU A 196 -1.49 -0.86 -12.26
N ILE A 197 -1.35 -0.33 -11.03
CA ILE A 197 -1.41 -1.14 -9.80
C ILE A 197 -2.78 -1.79 -9.64
N THR A 198 -3.87 -1.04 -9.85
CA THR A 198 -5.23 -1.58 -9.75
C THR A 198 -5.51 -2.65 -10.80
N ASN A 199 -5.03 -2.48 -12.03
CA ASN A 199 -5.11 -3.50 -13.07
C ASN A 199 -4.30 -4.76 -12.69
N ALA A 200 -3.13 -4.59 -12.04
CA ALA A 200 -2.27 -5.71 -11.66
C ALA A 200 -2.93 -6.63 -10.63
N ILE A 201 -3.72 -6.08 -9.70
CA ILE A 201 -4.45 -6.84 -8.66
C ILE A 201 -5.85 -7.31 -9.09
N GLY A 202 -6.29 -6.99 -10.32
CA GLY A 202 -7.62 -7.34 -10.82
C GLY A 202 -8.76 -6.54 -10.19
N GLY A 203 -8.52 -5.24 -9.97
CA GLY A 203 -9.50 -4.30 -9.41
C GLY A 203 -9.70 -4.41 -7.89
N VAL A 204 -10.49 -3.51 -7.34
CA VAL A 204 -10.89 -3.45 -5.93
C VAL A 204 -12.41 -3.35 -5.85
N ASP A 205 -13.01 -4.15 -4.97
CA ASP A 205 -14.46 -4.10 -4.77
C ASP A 205 -14.84 -2.92 -3.89
N VAL A 206 -15.70 -2.06 -4.42
CA VAL A 206 -16.22 -0.88 -3.72
C VAL A 206 -17.74 -0.96 -3.62
N CYS A 207 -18.27 -0.51 -2.49
CA CYS A 207 -19.69 -0.42 -2.24
C CYS A 207 -20.16 1.03 -2.37
N LEU A 208 -21.27 1.26 -3.06
CA LEU A 208 -21.94 2.54 -3.17
C LEU A 208 -23.33 2.47 -2.54
N ALA A 209 -23.57 3.24 -1.48
CA ALA A 209 -24.89 3.33 -0.87
C ALA A 209 -25.89 4.07 -1.77
N ASN A 210 -25.40 5.07 -2.50
CA ASN A 210 -26.15 5.87 -3.47
C ASN A 210 -25.36 6.00 -4.76
N PRO A 211 -25.99 6.28 -5.90
CA PRO A 211 -25.28 6.52 -7.16
C PRO A 211 -24.27 7.67 -7.02
N ILE A 212 -23.12 7.51 -7.64
CA ILE A 212 -22.09 8.56 -7.72
C ILE A 212 -22.06 9.10 -9.16
N LYS A 213 -22.18 10.41 -9.29
CA LYS A 213 -21.99 11.09 -10.58
C LYS A 213 -21.13 12.33 -10.39
N ASP A 214 -19.92 12.28 -10.93
CA ASP A 214 -18.97 13.39 -10.85
C ASP A 214 -18.45 13.74 -12.24
N ARG A 215 -18.93 14.85 -12.79
CA ARG A 215 -18.54 15.33 -14.12
C ARG A 215 -17.07 15.74 -14.23
N TYR A 216 -16.43 16.07 -13.11
CA TYR A 216 -15.03 16.51 -13.11
C TYR A 216 -14.05 15.35 -13.21
N THR A 217 -14.44 14.19 -12.71
CA THR A 217 -13.65 12.96 -12.84
C THR A 217 -14.16 12.05 -13.96
N GLY A 218 -15.37 12.29 -14.45
CA GLY A 218 -16.04 11.43 -15.42
C GLY A 218 -16.65 10.17 -14.81
N LEU A 219 -16.68 10.05 -13.46
CA LEU A 219 -17.27 8.89 -12.78
C LEU A 219 -18.80 8.94 -12.87
N ASP A 220 -19.42 7.85 -13.31
CA ASP A 220 -20.87 7.63 -13.30
C ASP A 220 -21.13 6.17 -12.91
N MET A 221 -21.54 5.92 -11.67
CA MET A 221 -21.74 4.59 -11.11
C MET A 221 -23.06 4.50 -10.36
N ALA A 222 -23.80 3.42 -10.58
CA ALA A 222 -25.03 3.12 -9.84
C ALA A 222 -24.72 2.69 -8.40
N ALA A 223 -25.73 2.75 -7.51
CA ALA A 223 -25.63 2.14 -6.19
C ALA A 223 -25.38 0.63 -6.30
N GLY A 224 -24.73 0.04 -5.30
CA GLY A 224 -24.39 -1.38 -5.22
C GLY A 224 -22.88 -1.62 -5.14
N THR A 225 -22.48 -2.88 -5.23
CA THR A 225 -21.07 -3.29 -5.22
C THR A 225 -20.53 -3.38 -6.63
N HIS A 226 -19.34 -2.80 -6.84
CA HIS A 226 -18.65 -2.77 -8.13
C HIS A 226 -17.17 -3.08 -7.94
N THR A 227 -16.59 -3.84 -8.87
CA THR A 227 -15.14 -4.00 -8.94
C THR A 227 -14.59 -2.88 -9.83
N VAL A 228 -13.83 -1.96 -9.24
CA VAL A 228 -13.20 -0.84 -9.98
C VAL A 228 -11.75 -1.15 -10.27
N GLU A 229 -11.32 -0.92 -11.52
CA GLU A 229 -9.95 -1.13 -11.99
C GLU A 229 -9.53 0.00 -12.94
N GLY A 230 -8.23 0.16 -13.14
CA GLY A 230 -7.67 1.10 -14.09
C GLY A 230 -8.19 2.52 -13.90
N LEU A 231 -8.64 3.13 -15.01
CA LEU A 231 -9.15 4.50 -15.01
C LEU A 231 -10.35 4.67 -14.06
N GLN A 232 -11.24 3.68 -13.96
CA GLN A 232 -12.42 3.79 -13.10
C GLN A 232 -12.03 3.82 -11.61
N ALA A 233 -11.00 3.06 -11.21
CA ALA A 233 -10.46 3.14 -9.85
C ALA A 233 -9.86 4.51 -9.56
N LEU A 234 -9.11 5.08 -10.51
CA LEU A 234 -8.58 6.43 -10.37
C LEU A 234 -9.70 7.49 -10.29
N GLN A 235 -10.71 7.40 -11.15
CA GLN A 235 -11.87 8.30 -11.11
C GLN A 235 -12.57 8.21 -9.76
N PHE A 236 -12.74 7.00 -9.22
CA PHE A 236 -13.36 6.76 -7.92
C PHE A 236 -12.55 7.41 -6.77
N LEU A 237 -11.23 7.26 -6.76
CA LEU A 237 -10.34 7.84 -5.76
C LEU A 237 -10.24 9.38 -5.84
N ARG A 238 -10.45 9.95 -7.02
CA ARG A 238 -10.41 11.40 -7.26
C ARG A 238 -11.76 12.08 -7.08
N THR A 239 -12.87 11.31 -7.07
CA THR A 239 -14.20 11.91 -7.00
C THR A 239 -14.37 12.69 -5.70
N ARG A 240 -14.86 13.92 -5.83
CA ARG A 240 -15.08 14.85 -4.73
C ARG A 240 -16.51 15.38 -4.76
N HIS A 241 -16.92 15.91 -5.91
CA HIS A 241 -18.24 16.54 -6.03
C HIS A 241 -19.39 15.53 -6.06
N GLY A 242 -19.09 14.27 -6.37
CA GLY A 242 -20.04 13.17 -6.40
C GLY A 242 -20.23 12.43 -5.07
N VAL A 243 -19.55 12.83 -3.98
CA VAL A 243 -19.61 12.12 -2.68
C VAL A 243 -19.82 13.09 -1.51
N GLY A 244 -20.53 12.67 -0.50
CA GLY A 244 -20.76 13.39 0.74
C GLY A 244 -21.27 14.82 0.50
N ASP A 245 -20.64 15.79 1.14
CA ASP A 245 -20.96 17.22 0.95
C ASP A 245 -20.24 17.87 -0.25
N GLY A 246 -19.40 17.12 -0.96
CA GLY A 246 -18.58 17.61 -2.07
C GLY A 246 -17.26 18.24 -1.62
N SER A 247 -16.93 18.18 -0.34
CA SER A 247 -15.68 18.67 0.23
C SER A 247 -14.50 17.69 0.02
N ASP A 248 -13.30 18.16 0.32
CA ASP A 248 -12.11 17.30 0.35
C ASP A 248 -12.19 16.23 1.45
N LEU A 249 -12.84 16.54 2.57
CA LEU A 249 -13.04 15.58 3.66
C LEU A 249 -13.98 14.44 3.26
N GLY A 250 -15.02 14.71 2.44
CA GLY A 250 -15.87 13.68 1.85
C GLY A 250 -15.07 12.75 0.92
N ARG A 251 -14.15 13.32 0.12
CA ARG A 251 -13.22 12.53 -0.72
C ARG A 251 -12.33 11.62 0.12
N ILE A 252 -11.76 12.10 1.21
CA ILE A 252 -10.93 11.27 2.10
C ILE A 252 -11.73 10.09 2.64
N GLY A 253 -12.98 10.28 3.05
CA GLY A 253 -13.86 9.18 3.47
C GLY A 253 -14.04 8.13 2.36
N ASN A 254 -14.28 8.58 1.13
CA ASN A 254 -14.37 7.69 -0.04
C ASN A 254 -13.05 6.93 -0.31
N GLN A 255 -11.91 7.59 -0.17
CA GLN A 255 -10.59 6.95 -0.26
C GLN A 255 -10.36 5.92 0.85
N GLN A 256 -10.79 6.19 2.08
CA GLN A 256 -10.69 5.25 3.20
C GLN A 256 -11.51 3.98 2.94
N GLN A 257 -12.71 4.11 2.37
CA GLN A 257 -13.52 2.95 1.96
C GLN A 257 -12.77 2.09 0.92
N TYR A 258 -12.19 2.73 -0.10
CA TYR A 258 -11.38 2.03 -1.10
C TYR A 258 -10.16 1.34 -0.46
N MET A 259 -9.40 2.05 0.39
CA MET A 259 -8.21 1.51 1.04
C MET A 259 -8.54 0.34 1.99
N SER A 260 -9.68 0.42 2.68
CA SER A 260 -10.20 -0.67 3.51
C SER A 260 -10.50 -1.93 2.68
N SER A 261 -11.15 -1.76 1.53
CA SER A 261 -11.43 -2.85 0.58
C SER A 261 -10.14 -3.40 -0.05
N LEU A 262 -9.21 -2.53 -0.39
CA LEU A 262 -7.89 -2.92 -0.90
C LEU A 262 -7.12 -3.75 0.15
N ALA A 263 -7.08 -3.31 1.41
CA ALA A 263 -6.43 -4.04 2.49
C ALA A 263 -7.04 -5.45 2.66
N ARG A 264 -8.36 -5.58 2.69
CA ARG A 264 -9.05 -6.88 2.72
C ARG A 264 -8.66 -7.76 1.54
N LYS A 265 -8.66 -7.22 0.31
CA LYS A 265 -8.28 -7.96 -0.90
C LYS A 265 -6.81 -8.41 -0.85
N MET A 266 -5.90 -7.55 -0.43
CA MET A 266 -4.48 -7.88 -0.32
C MET A 266 -4.25 -9.02 0.67
N ILE A 267 -4.88 -8.98 1.85
CA ILE A 267 -4.68 -9.95 2.93
C ILE A 267 -5.45 -11.26 2.68
N SER A 268 -6.57 -11.24 1.94
CA SER A 268 -7.47 -12.39 1.73
C SER A 268 -6.85 -13.61 1.03
N GLY A 269 -5.61 -13.56 0.62
CA GLY A 269 -4.93 -14.66 -0.08
C GLY A 269 -5.14 -14.66 -1.60
N GLU A 270 -6.03 -13.86 -2.14
CA GLU A 270 -6.19 -13.70 -3.60
C GLU A 270 -4.94 -13.06 -4.23
N VAL A 271 -4.29 -12.16 -3.50
CA VAL A 271 -3.05 -11.49 -3.91
C VAL A 271 -1.84 -12.12 -3.23
N LEU A 272 -1.74 -12.07 -1.89
CA LEU A 272 -0.57 -12.60 -1.16
C LEU A 272 -0.47 -14.14 -1.19
N GLY A 273 -1.55 -14.85 -1.44
CA GLY A 273 -1.57 -16.31 -1.66
C GLY A 273 -1.30 -16.73 -3.10
N ASN A 274 -1.30 -15.82 -4.07
CA ASN A 274 -1.14 -16.08 -5.50
C ASN A 274 0.20 -15.53 -6.01
N VAL A 275 1.22 -16.39 -6.05
CA VAL A 275 2.60 -15.99 -6.44
C VAL A 275 2.66 -15.24 -7.78
N PRO A 276 2.01 -15.66 -8.88
CA PRO A 276 1.97 -14.90 -10.12
C PRO A 276 1.40 -13.49 -9.97
N VAL A 277 0.31 -13.33 -9.21
CA VAL A 277 -0.33 -12.02 -8.97
C VAL A 277 0.58 -11.15 -8.12
N MET A 278 1.17 -11.71 -7.07
CA MET A 278 2.10 -11.01 -6.19
C MET A 278 3.34 -10.50 -6.94
N LEU A 279 3.94 -11.33 -7.80
CA LEU A 279 5.10 -10.92 -8.61
C LEU A 279 4.72 -9.85 -9.64
N LYS A 280 3.55 -9.98 -10.28
CA LYS A 280 3.03 -8.95 -11.19
C LYS A 280 2.83 -7.63 -10.46
N LEU A 281 2.20 -7.66 -9.29
CA LEU A 281 1.97 -6.48 -8.47
C LEU A 281 3.29 -5.84 -8.04
N ALA A 282 4.24 -6.63 -7.52
CA ALA A 282 5.55 -6.13 -7.11
C ALA A 282 6.27 -5.43 -8.27
N ASN A 283 6.34 -6.08 -9.44
CA ASN A 283 6.95 -5.47 -10.62
C ASN A 283 6.21 -4.20 -11.07
N THR A 284 4.87 -4.20 -11.05
CA THR A 284 4.08 -3.03 -11.43
C THR A 284 4.28 -1.88 -10.43
N ALA A 285 4.27 -2.17 -9.13
CA ALA A 285 4.50 -1.17 -8.11
C ALA A 285 5.88 -0.53 -8.24
N LEU A 286 6.93 -1.34 -8.39
CA LEU A 286 8.31 -0.86 -8.52
C LEU A 286 8.53 0.03 -9.75
N ASN A 287 7.81 -0.20 -10.85
CA ASN A 287 7.90 0.61 -12.07
C ASN A 287 7.03 1.88 -12.03
N ASN A 288 6.15 2.01 -11.04
CA ASN A 288 5.16 3.11 -10.97
C ASN A 288 5.16 3.83 -9.61
N LEU A 289 6.16 3.56 -8.77
CA LEU A 289 6.39 4.24 -7.50
C LEU A 289 7.75 4.92 -7.51
N GLU A 290 7.78 6.16 -7.07
CA GLU A 290 8.99 6.79 -6.55
C GLU A 290 9.10 6.38 -5.07
N ALA A 291 10.22 5.79 -4.65
CA ALA A 291 10.37 5.25 -3.31
C ALA A 291 11.63 5.78 -2.62
N SER A 292 11.59 5.87 -1.29
CA SER A 292 12.78 6.19 -0.50
C SER A 292 13.88 5.16 -0.71
N THR A 293 15.13 5.57 -0.56
CA THR A 293 16.31 4.69 -0.72
C THR A 293 16.27 3.49 0.22
N SER A 294 15.66 3.63 1.39
CA SER A 294 15.44 2.55 2.36
C SER A 294 14.52 1.43 1.82
N LEU A 295 13.54 1.76 0.97
CA LEU A 295 12.72 0.78 0.25
C LEU A 295 13.38 0.31 -1.05
N ALA A 296 13.94 1.23 -1.82
CA ALA A 296 14.46 0.99 -3.15
C ALA A 296 15.72 0.12 -3.15
N ASN A 297 16.65 0.36 -2.22
CA ASN A 297 17.92 -0.34 -2.15
C ASN A 297 17.83 -1.75 -1.55
N ASN A 298 16.71 -2.06 -0.89
CA ASN A 298 16.50 -3.39 -0.30
C ASN A 298 15.10 -3.93 -0.63
N PRO A 299 14.90 -4.58 -1.77
CA PRO A 299 13.61 -5.19 -2.13
C PRO A 299 13.09 -6.20 -1.10
N MET A 300 13.98 -6.77 -0.27
CA MET A 300 13.59 -7.66 0.82
C MET A 300 12.79 -6.92 1.90
N THR A 301 13.03 -5.63 2.11
CA THR A 301 12.24 -4.80 3.03
C THR A 301 10.75 -4.77 2.67
N LEU A 302 10.41 -4.73 1.38
CA LEU A 302 9.01 -4.83 0.94
C LEU A 302 8.38 -6.18 1.31
N VAL A 303 9.15 -7.27 1.21
CA VAL A 303 8.69 -8.61 1.62
C VAL A 303 8.52 -8.66 3.14
N GLN A 304 9.46 -8.12 3.91
CA GLN A 304 9.37 -8.05 5.37
C GLN A 304 8.18 -7.23 5.83
N ILE A 305 7.91 -6.08 5.21
CA ILE A 305 6.72 -5.25 5.46
C ILE A 305 5.45 -6.04 5.12
N ALA A 306 5.39 -6.70 3.97
CA ALA A 306 4.23 -7.50 3.56
C ALA A 306 3.95 -8.66 4.54
N LEU A 307 4.99 -9.31 5.05
CA LEU A 307 4.86 -10.35 6.08
C LEU A 307 4.37 -9.78 7.41
N ALA A 308 4.90 -8.63 7.83
CA ALA A 308 4.52 -7.97 9.07
C ALA A 308 3.04 -7.54 9.08
N VAL A 309 2.49 -7.09 7.95
CA VAL A 309 1.09 -6.65 7.86
C VAL A 309 0.10 -7.78 7.57
N LYS A 310 0.58 -8.93 7.09
CA LYS A 310 -0.28 -10.05 6.66
C LYS A 310 -1.09 -10.67 7.80
N SER A 311 -0.52 -10.70 9.00
CA SER A 311 -1.11 -11.35 10.19
C SER A 311 -1.98 -10.42 11.03
N VAL A 312 -2.06 -9.12 10.68
CA VAL A 312 -2.81 -8.13 11.45
C VAL A 312 -4.32 -8.35 11.26
N PRO A 313 -5.09 -8.52 12.35
CA PRO A 313 -6.54 -8.63 12.28
C PRO A 313 -7.18 -7.37 11.67
N PHE A 314 -8.28 -7.52 10.93
CA PHE A 314 -8.94 -6.38 10.27
C PHE A 314 -9.47 -5.32 11.25
N GLU A 315 -9.84 -5.71 12.46
CA GLU A 315 -10.23 -4.80 13.56
C GLU A 315 -9.05 -3.93 14.06
N ASP A 316 -7.81 -4.41 13.91
CA ASP A 316 -6.58 -3.70 14.25
C ASP A 316 -5.99 -2.89 13.09
N ILE A 317 -6.67 -2.86 11.95
CA ILE A 317 -6.34 -1.99 10.79
C ILE A 317 -7.35 -0.86 10.76
N VAL A 318 -6.90 0.35 11.13
CA VAL A 318 -7.78 1.51 11.30
C VAL A 318 -7.35 2.63 10.36
N PHE A 319 -8.33 3.21 9.67
CA PHE A 319 -8.17 4.37 8.79
C PHE A 319 -8.80 5.58 9.47
N VAL A 320 -8.03 6.64 9.70
CA VAL A 320 -8.48 7.87 10.33
C VAL A 320 -8.13 9.09 9.49
N GLN A 321 -8.95 10.12 9.57
CA GLN A 321 -8.59 11.44 9.05
C GLN A 321 -7.84 12.20 10.14
N TYR A 322 -6.72 12.84 9.76
CA TYR A 322 -6.03 13.76 10.67
C TYR A 322 -7.03 14.83 11.16
N PRO A 323 -7.17 15.04 12.47
CA PRO A 323 -8.19 15.93 13.01
C PRO A 323 -7.90 17.39 12.64
N THR A 324 -8.91 18.04 12.09
CA THR A 324 -8.82 19.41 11.58
C THR A 324 -9.95 20.29 12.08
N GLY A 325 -9.71 21.59 12.03
CA GLY A 325 -10.72 22.64 12.18
C GLY A 325 -10.80 23.51 10.93
N ALA A 326 -11.83 24.33 10.81
CA ALA A 326 -11.94 25.31 9.73
C ALA A 326 -10.86 26.39 9.87
N ASP A 327 -10.25 26.80 8.75
CA ASP A 327 -9.36 27.96 8.75
C ASP A 327 -10.18 29.26 8.80
N SER A 328 -9.99 30.06 9.83
CA SER A 328 -10.68 31.36 9.97
C SER A 328 -10.37 32.38 8.87
N ALA A 329 -9.22 32.23 8.21
CA ALA A 329 -8.80 33.11 7.13
C ALA A 329 -9.30 32.68 5.75
N ASN A 330 -9.55 31.36 5.57
CA ASN A 330 -10.02 30.81 4.30
C ASN A 330 -10.97 29.62 4.56
N PRO A 331 -12.28 29.80 4.37
CA PRO A 331 -13.28 28.76 4.66
C PRO A 331 -13.16 27.49 3.79
N ASN A 332 -12.38 27.54 2.69
CA ASN A 332 -12.10 26.39 1.83
C ASN A 332 -10.85 25.58 2.27
N LYS A 333 -10.21 26.00 3.35
CA LYS A 333 -9.00 25.37 3.90
C LYS A 333 -9.26 24.90 5.34
N VAL A 334 -8.42 24.02 5.81
CA VAL A 334 -8.47 23.48 7.17
C VAL A 334 -7.15 23.71 7.89
N VAL A 335 -7.18 23.72 9.22
CA VAL A 335 -6.01 23.84 10.09
C VAL A 335 -5.95 22.66 11.05
N PRO A 336 -4.78 22.28 11.58
CA PRO A 336 -4.66 21.22 12.57
C PRO A 336 -5.51 21.47 13.82
N ASN A 337 -6.22 20.43 14.28
CA ASN A 337 -6.79 20.40 15.62
C ASN A 337 -5.81 19.67 16.55
N TYR A 338 -4.86 20.41 17.10
CA TYR A 338 -3.78 19.85 17.92
C TYR A 338 -4.27 19.07 19.13
N GLN A 339 -5.38 19.48 19.77
CA GLN A 339 -5.90 18.77 20.94
C GLN A 339 -6.37 17.35 20.59
N ALA A 340 -7.12 17.22 19.49
CA ALA A 340 -7.56 15.91 19.03
C ALA A 340 -6.39 15.10 18.44
N ALA A 341 -5.43 15.76 17.78
CA ALA A 341 -4.23 15.12 17.26
C ALA A 341 -3.36 14.53 18.39
N THR A 342 -3.16 15.25 19.48
CA THR A 342 -2.44 14.73 20.66
C THR A 342 -3.09 13.46 21.19
N ALA A 343 -4.43 13.44 21.32
CA ALA A 343 -5.13 12.22 21.77
C ALA A 343 -4.95 11.03 20.82
N LEU A 344 -4.88 11.28 19.50
CA LEU A 344 -4.61 10.25 18.51
C LEU A 344 -3.18 9.67 18.66
N TRP A 345 -2.19 10.56 18.72
CA TRP A 345 -0.78 10.12 18.80
C TRP A 345 -0.45 9.45 20.13
N GLU A 346 -0.97 9.95 21.25
CA GLU A 346 -0.83 9.29 22.55
C GLU A 346 -1.41 7.86 22.54
N ALA A 347 -2.55 7.64 21.88
CA ALA A 347 -3.14 6.30 21.76
C ALA A 347 -2.30 5.39 20.84
N ILE A 348 -1.73 5.91 19.74
CA ILE A 348 -0.82 5.18 18.83
C ILE A 348 0.47 4.80 19.55
N GLU A 349 1.10 5.73 20.28
CA GLU A 349 2.35 5.49 21.01
C GLU A 349 2.18 4.46 22.15
N GLN A 350 0.99 4.41 22.75
CA GLN A 350 0.63 3.39 23.74
C GLN A 350 0.31 2.03 23.12
N ASN A 351 0.40 1.92 21.79
CA ASN A 351 -0.03 0.75 21.04
C ASN A 351 -1.45 0.30 21.43
N ALA A 352 -2.37 1.28 21.59
CA ALA A 352 -3.75 1.00 21.96
C ALA A 352 -4.57 0.54 20.75
N GLN A 353 -5.56 -0.31 20.99
CA GLN A 353 -6.60 -0.58 20.01
C GLN A 353 -7.50 0.65 19.88
N LEU A 354 -7.54 1.24 18.69
CA LEU A 354 -8.29 2.47 18.44
C LEU A 354 -9.77 2.18 18.18
N GLN A 355 -10.64 2.73 19.01
CA GLN A 355 -12.08 2.67 18.80
C GLN A 355 -12.58 3.99 18.20
N ILE A 356 -13.13 3.93 16.98
CA ILE A 356 -13.77 5.06 16.33
C ILE A 356 -15.14 5.28 16.95
N THR A 357 -15.36 6.45 17.56
CA THR A 357 -16.65 6.83 18.17
C THR A 357 -17.51 7.68 17.24
N HIS A 358 -16.88 8.31 16.24
CA HIS A 358 -17.58 9.15 15.27
C HIS A 358 -18.65 8.35 14.52
N GLN A 359 -19.90 8.85 14.56
CA GLN A 359 -20.98 8.28 13.76
C GLN A 359 -21.03 8.98 12.41
N ASN A 360 -20.74 8.22 11.35
CA ASN A 360 -20.80 8.74 9.99
C ASN A 360 -22.22 9.23 9.65
N ASN A 361 -22.28 10.38 9.02
CA ASN A 361 -23.53 11.00 8.57
C ASN A 361 -23.51 11.23 7.05
N SER A 362 -24.59 11.75 6.49
CA SER A 362 -24.73 11.96 5.05
C SER A 362 -23.70 12.92 4.42
N ASN A 363 -22.99 13.71 5.23
CA ASN A 363 -21.94 14.62 4.76
C ASN A 363 -20.55 13.97 4.74
N ASP A 364 -20.42 12.82 5.38
CA ASP A 364 -19.14 12.09 5.44
C ASP A 364 -18.96 11.23 4.22
N GLY A 365 -18.29 11.30 3.25
CA GLY A 365 -18.16 10.53 2.01
C GLY A 365 -18.49 9.03 2.08
N VAL A 366 -18.70 8.46 3.28
CA VAL A 366 -19.03 7.06 3.53
C VAL A 366 -20.10 6.89 4.59
N VAL A 367 -20.81 5.76 4.51
CA VAL A 367 -21.76 5.28 5.53
C VAL A 367 -21.37 3.87 5.93
N VAL A 368 -21.49 3.53 7.21
CA VAL A 368 -21.30 2.17 7.72
C VAL A 368 -22.51 1.34 7.37
N GLN A 369 -22.29 0.14 6.82
CA GLN A 369 -23.35 -0.85 6.62
C GLN A 369 -23.58 -1.59 7.93
N GLU A 370 -24.79 -1.54 8.46
CA GLU A 370 -25.16 -2.42 9.56
C GLU A 370 -25.17 -3.89 9.04
N PRO A 371 -24.61 -4.85 9.80
CA PRO A 371 -24.65 -6.25 9.40
C PRO A 371 -26.10 -6.69 9.24
N THR A 372 -26.47 -7.15 8.06
CA THR A 372 -27.83 -7.61 7.73
C THR A 372 -28.18 -8.98 8.34
N THR A 373 -27.25 -9.63 9.01
CA THR A 373 -27.49 -10.81 9.80
C THR A 373 -27.77 -10.42 11.24
N PRO A 374 -28.92 -10.85 11.83
CA PRO A 374 -29.09 -10.74 13.28
C PRO A 374 -27.93 -11.50 13.93
N VAL A 375 -27.14 -10.82 14.74
CA VAL A 375 -26.22 -11.49 15.64
C VAL A 375 -27.09 -12.39 16.50
N GLU A 376 -27.07 -13.70 16.24
CA GLU A 376 -27.65 -14.68 17.14
C GLU A 376 -26.84 -14.55 18.42
N GLU A 377 -27.38 -13.86 19.39
CA GLU A 377 -26.80 -13.78 20.74
C GLU A 377 -26.67 -15.22 21.24
N THR A 378 -25.46 -15.77 21.10
CA THR A 378 -25.16 -17.04 21.76
C THR A 378 -25.40 -16.81 23.25
N PRO A 379 -26.23 -17.62 23.91
CA PRO A 379 -26.49 -17.47 25.34
C PRO A 379 -25.15 -17.52 26.08
N VAL A 380 -24.78 -16.44 26.75
CA VAL A 380 -23.59 -16.41 27.60
C VAL A 380 -23.83 -17.45 28.69
N ASP A 381 -23.05 -18.52 28.71
CA ASP A 381 -23.06 -19.48 29.80
C ASP A 381 -22.56 -18.78 31.07
N PRO A 382 -23.42 -18.57 32.08
CA PRO A 382 -23.03 -17.87 33.30
C PRO A 382 -21.99 -18.61 34.13
N SER A 383 -21.53 -19.77 33.67
CA SER A 383 -20.54 -20.63 34.36
C SER A 383 -19.15 -20.59 33.66
N ALA A 384 -18.96 -19.83 32.58
CA ALA A 384 -17.63 -19.67 31.99
C ALA A 384 -16.76 -18.83 32.92
N THR A 385 -15.79 -19.46 33.55
CA THR A 385 -14.74 -18.79 34.31
C THR A 385 -13.93 -17.94 33.34
N PRO A 386 -13.72 -16.62 33.60
CA PRO A 386 -12.86 -15.81 32.75
C PRO A 386 -11.47 -16.44 32.66
N ASP A 387 -10.96 -16.56 31.44
CA ASP A 387 -9.58 -16.98 31.21
C ASP A 387 -8.65 -15.89 31.82
N PRO A 388 -7.82 -16.23 32.83
CA PRO A 388 -6.95 -15.23 33.47
C PRO A 388 -5.81 -14.73 32.58
N ALA A 389 -5.68 -15.20 31.34
CA ALA A 389 -4.62 -14.85 30.41
C ALA A 389 -4.99 -13.76 29.39
N ALA A 390 -6.25 -13.33 29.33
CA ALA A 390 -6.61 -12.15 28.54
C ALA A 390 -6.22 -10.90 29.31
N THR A 391 -5.05 -10.32 29.01
CA THR A 391 -4.75 -8.92 29.33
C THR A 391 -5.89 -8.09 28.75
N PRO A 392 -6.54 -7.19 29.52
CA PRO A 392 -7.53 -6.29 28.93
C PRO A 392 -6.84 -5.53 27.80
N ASP A 393 -7.31 -5.69 26.58
CA ASP A 393 -6.82 -4.92 25.45
C ASP A 393 -6.90 -3.44 25.83
N ASN A 394 -5.77 -2.72 25.67
CA ASN A 394 -5.70 -1.28 25.90
C ASN A 394 -6.52 -0.61 24.78
N VAL A 395 -7.83 -0.50 24.96
CA VAL A 395 -8.76 0.08 24.00
C VAL A 395 -8.93 1.56 24.33
N VAL A 396 -8.67 2.42 23.35
CA VAL A 396 -8.84 3.88 23.49
C VAL A 396 -9.91 4.36 22.52
N ALA A 397 -10.98 4.94 23.08
CA ALA A 397 -12.01 5.62 22.30
C ALA A 397 -11.48 6.97 21.81
N LEU A 398 -11.42 7.15 20.50
CA LEU A 398 -10.97 8.41 19.90
C LEU A 398 -12.05 9.50 20.02
N PRO A 399 -11.68 10.79 20.15
CA PRO A 399 -12.64 11.90 20.11
C PRO A 399 -13.51 11.87 18.85
N ASP A 400 -14.79 12.26 18.98
CA ASP A 400 -15.75 12.31 17.87
C ASP A 400 -15.33 13.20 16.69
N SER A 401 -14.39 14.12 16.92
CA SER A 401 -13.80 14.95 15.86
C SER A 401 -12.87 14.16 14.93
N ILE A 402 -12.46 12.94 15.30
CA ILE A 402 -11.63 12.06 14.48
C ILE A 402 -12.54 11.10 13.72
N LYS A 403 -12.63 11.32 12.41
CA LYS A 403 -13.40 10.49 11.50
C LYS A 403 -12.56 9.30 11.04
N GLY A 404 -13.21 8.17 10.83
CA GLY A 404 -12.51 6.98 10.36
C GLY A 404 -13.35 5.73 10.37
N ASN A 405 -12.72 4.61 10.03
CA ASN A 405 -13.30 3.26 10.08
C ASN A 405 -12.21 2.22 10.25
N SER A 406 -12.55 1.04 10.75
CA SER A 406 -11.64 -0.12 10.71
C SER A 406 -11.82 -0.91 9.41
N ALA A 407 -10.81 -1.71 9.03
CA ALA A 407 -10.94 -2.63 7.90
C ALA A 407 -11.97 -3.73 8.14
N ALA A 408 -12.34 -4.01 9.39
CA ALA A 408 -13.40 -4.94 9.73
C ALA A 408 -14.80 -4.40 9.42
N GLN A 409 -14.97 -3.07 9.38
CA GLN A 409 -16.26 -2.45 9.09
C GLN A 409 -16.52 -2.43 7.58
N GLU A 410 -17.70 -2.90 7.19
CA GLU A 410 -18.18 -2.72 5.83
C GLU A 410 -18.75 -1.31 5.69
N THR A 411 -18.13 -0.52 4.83
CA THR A 411 -18.55 0.86 4.54
C THR A 411 -18.94 0.99 3.08
N CYS A 412 -19.91 1.82 2.77
CA CYS A 412 -20.26 2.18 1.40
C CYS A 412 -20.06 3.67 1.17
N SER A 413 -19.57 4.01 -0.01
CA SER A 413 -19.47 5.40 -0.45
C SER A 413 -20.86 6.05 -0.53
N ASN A 414 -20.98 7.23 0.04
CA ASN A 414 -22.24 7.98 0.05
C ASN A 414 -22.28 8.93 -1.16
N GLY A 415 -22.87 8.45 -2.25
CA GLY A 415 -23.02 9.23 -3.49
C GLY A 415 -23.86 10.48 -3.27
N ASN A 416 -23.46 11.54 -3.94
CA ASN A 416 -24.17 12.82 -3.98
C ASN A 416 -24.54 13.13 -5.45
N VAL A 417 -25.80 12.97 -5.79
CA VAL A 417 -26.37 13.32 -7.09
C VAL A 417 -26.93 14.73 -6.99
N ARG A 418 -26.10 15.73 -7.27
CA ARG A 418 -26.52 17.13 -7.38
C ARG A 418 -26.45 17.61 -8.83
#